data_964959695b1b9cc9338e43747f230317
#
_entry.id   964959695b1b9cc9338e43747f230317
#
_cell.length_a   1.000
_cell.length_b   1.000
_cell.length_c   1.000
_cell.angle_alpha   90.00
_cell.angle_beta   90.00
_cell.angle_gamma   90.00
#
_symmetry.space_group_name_H-M   'P 1'
#
loop_
_entity.id
_entity.type
_entity.pdbx_description
1 polymer ?
#
loop_
_entity_poly.entity_id
_entity_poly.type
_entity_poly.pdbx_seq_one_letter_code
_entity_poly.pdbx_strand_id
1 'polypeptide(L)'
;MKFVLASYGSRGDIEPCVALGRELLARGHDVRVAVPPDLVGFAESVGLTAVAYGPDARAWMDVHRDFWTRLFKNFWKVRGLVNTWRELWAPVNQCWEELSATLKPLADGADLLFTGVVFEGPAANVAEHYDIPLATLHYNPTRANGQFMPFLPAPLARFVSELGDWFLWRMAKKVDDAQRSDLGLSASTKPRHNGSPTGDRWKSKPTTRFSSPDWQPNGRSSPIDAHLSAP
;
A
#
# COMPACT_ATOMS: atom_id res chain seq x y z
N MET A 1 -4.70 -9.83 19.11
CA MET A 1 -5.28 -9.37 17.84
C MET A 1 -4.49 -10.01 16.70
N LYS A 2 -5.18 -10.31 15.59
CA LYS A 2 -4.57 -10.84 14.36
C LYS A 2 -4.37 -9.70 13.36
N PHE A 3 -3.14 -9.41 13.03
CA PHE A 3 -2.76 -8.40 12.04
C PHE A 3 -2.25 -9.06 10.77
N VAL A 4 -2.72 -8.55 9.64
CA VAL A 4 -2.19 -8.93 8.32
C VAL A 4 -1.52 -7.71 7.72
N LEU A 5 -0.25 -7.86 7.37
CA LEU A 5 0.57 -6.81 6.75
C LEU A 5 0.91 -7.24 5.33
N ALA A 6 0.37 -6.56 4.34
CA ALA A 6 0.60 -6.86 2.93
C ALA A 6 1.29 -5.68 2.26
N SER A 7 2.52 -5.87 1.82
CA SER A 7 3.25 -4.82 1.10
C SER A 7 3.92 -5.40 -0.14
N TYR A 8 3.80 -4.69 -1.25
CA TYR A 8 4.41 -5.05 -2.53
C TYR A 8 5.33 -3.93 -3.02
N GLY A 9 6.46 -4.31 -3.60
CA GLY A 9 7.43 -3.37 -4.13
C GLY A 9 8.88 -3.77 -3.83
N SER A 10 9.77 -2.82 -3.86
CA SER A 10 11.19 -3.00 -3.56
C SER A 10 11.44 -3.25 -2.07
N ARG A 11 12.66 -3.58 -1.71
CA ARG A 11 13.07 -3.72 -0.30
C ARG A 11 12.74 -2.47 0.52
N GLY A 12 12.87 -1.27 -0.06
CA GLY A 12 12.54 -0.01 0.61
C GLY A 12 11.05 0.13 0.94
N ASP A 13 10.19 -0.54 0.17
CA ASP A 13 8.74 -0.58 0.41
C ASP A 13 8.37 -1.62 1.48
N ILE A 14 9.15 -2.70 1.58
CA ILE A 14 8.87 -3.83 2.46
C ILE A 14 9.46 -3.64 3.86
N GLU A 15 10.64 -3.04 3.97
CA GLU A 15 11.37 -2.88 5.23
C GLU A 15 10.55 -2.17 6.32
N PRO A 16 9.82 -1.07 6.04
CA PRO A 16 8.93 -0.44 7.02
C PRO A 16 7.78 -1.36 7.48
N CYS A 17 7.24 -2.15 6.55
CA CYS A 17 6.19 -3.13 6.85
C CYS A 17 6.70 -4.24 7.78
N VAL A 18 7.89 -4.77 7.50
CA VAL A 18 8.57 -5.80 8.31
C VAL A 18 8.93 -5.25 9.70
N ALA A 19 9.42 -4.01 9.78
CA ALA A 19 9.71 -3.37 11.06
C ALA A 19 8.46 -3.21 11.93
N LEU A 20 7.34 -2.77 11.33
CA LEU A 20 6.04 -2.70 12.00
C LEU A 20 5.57 -4.09 12.47
N GLY A 21 5.68 -5.11 11.61
CA GLY A 21 5.30 -6.49 11.92
C GLY A 21 6.07 -7.03 13.12
N ARG A 22 7.38 -6.80 13.17
CA ARG A 22 8.23 -7.20 14.29
C ARG A 22 7.82 -6.54 15.60
N GLU A 23 7.50 -5.25 15.57
CA GLU A 23 7.05 -4.53 16.75
C GLU A 23 5.69 -5.05 17.25
N LEU A 24 4.74 -5.32 16.35
CA LEU A 24 3.46 -5.90 16.71
C LEU A 24 3.60 -7.32 17.29
N LEU A 25 4.49 -8.14 16.72
CA LEU A 25 4.81 -9.46 17.24
C LEU A 25 5.42 -9.38 18.64
N ALA A 26 6.35 -8.45 18.87
CA ALA A 26 6.98 -8.23 20.18
C ALA A 26 5.95 -7.80 21.25
N ARG A 27 4.85 -7.16 20.85
CA ARG A 27 3.71 -6.80 21.72
C ARG A 27 2.71 -7.94 21.93
N GLY A 28 3.01 -9.15 21.46
CA GLY A 28 2.18 -10.33 21.69
C GLY A 28 0.98 -10.48 20.75
N HIS A 29 1.02 -9.85 19.59
CA HIS A 29 -0.03 -9.99 18.57
C HIS A 29 0.28 -11.15 17.60
N ASP A 30 -0.76 -11.72 17.01
CA ASP A 30 -0.62 -12.65 15.86
C ASP A 30 -0.38 -11.81 14.60
N VAL A 31 0.77 -12.00 13.96
CA VAL A 31 1.18 -11.18 12.82
C VAL A 31 1.52 -12.09 11.64
N ARG A 32 0.87 -11.86 10.51
CA ARG A 32 1.16 -12.49 9.23
C ARG A 32 1.57 -11.44 8.22
N VAL A 33 2.64 -11.73 7.49
CA VAL A 33 3.20 -10.78 6.53
C VAL A 33 3.12 -11.35 5.13
N ALA A 34 2.62 -10.58 4.18
CA ALA A 34 2.56 -10.90 2.77
C ALA A 34 3.51 -9.97 2.01
N VAL A 35 4.56 -10.51 1.41
CA VAL A 35 5.64 -9.77 0.73
C VAL A 35 6.05 -10.49 -0.55
N PRO A 36 6.70 -9.79 -1.52
CA PRO A 36 7.18 -10.44 -2.73
C PRO A 36 8.01 -11.70 -2.45
N PRO A 37 7.96 -12.72 -3.33
CA PRO A 37 8.65 -14.00 -3.13
C PRO A 37 10.13 -13.87 -2.82
N ASP A 38 10.82 -12.95 -3.48
CA ASP A 38 12.25 -12.67 -3.29
C ASP A 38 12.59 -11.96 -1.95
N LEU A 39 11.58 -11.55 -1.18
CA LEU A 39 11.70 -10.88 0.12
C LEU A 39 11.10 -11.68 1.29
N VAL A 40 10.51 -12.86 1.05
CA VAL A 40 9.98 -13.75 2.09
C VAL A 40 11.07 -14.10 3.11
N GLY A 41 12.23 -14.57 2.63
CA GLY A 41 13.35 -14.91 3.51
C GLY A 41 13.86 -13.74 4.35
N PHE A 42 13.75 -12.50 3.85
CA PHE A 42 14.05 -11.30 4.64
C PHE A 42 13.07 -11.12 5.81
N ALA A 43 11.77 -11.28 5.57
CA ALA A 43 10.77 -11.17 6.64
C ALA A 43 10.90 -12.31 7.68
N GLU A 44 11.17 -13.53 7.24
CA GLU A 44 11.38 -14.69 8.10
C GLU A 44 12.65 -14.56 8.94
N SER A 45 13.71 -13.94 8.42
CA SER A 45 14.97 -13.73 9.14
C SER A 45 14.83 -12.89 10.41
N VAL A 46 13.75 -12.14 10.54
CA VAL A 46 13.42 -11.34 11.75
C VAL A 46 12.30 -11.95 12.60
N GLY A 47 11.95 -13.22 12.34
CA GLY A 47 11.00 -13.98 13.13
C GLY A 47 9.53 -13.82 12.74
N LEU A 48 9.23 -13.23 11.59
CA LEU A 48 7.85 -13.09 11.12
C LEU A 48 7.40 -14.29 10.29
N THR A 49 6.13 -14.66 10.40
CA THR A 49 5.50 -15.61 9.48
C THR A 49 5.16 -14.88 8.18
N ALA A 50 5.84 -15.22 7.08
CA ALA A 50 5.69 -14.56 5.81
C ALA A 50 5.15 -15.50 4.73
N VAL A 51 4.37 -14.94 3.79
CA VAL A 51 3.87 -15.63 2.60
C VAL A 51 4.23 -14.84 1.35
N ALA A 52 4.41 -15.54 0.24
CA ALA A 52 4.64 -14.92 -1.06
C ALA A 52 3.41 -14.13 -1.51
N TYR A 53 3.62 -12.90 -1.98
CA TYR A 53 2.59 -11.93 -2.33
C TYR A 53 2.89 -11.30 -3.69
N GLY A 54 2.17 -11.76 -4.71
CA GLY A 54 2.38 -11.35 -6.09
C GLY A 54 3.67 -11.91 -6.72
N PRO A 55 4.06 -11.40 -7.90
CA PRO A 55 5.28 -11.80 -8.60
C PRO A 55 6.55 -11.26 -7.92
N ASP A 56 7.72 -11.75 -8.35
CA ASP A 56 9.01 -11.23 -7.88
C ASP A 56 9.15 -9.72 -8.09
N ALA A 57 9.53 -9.00 -7.02
CA ALA A 57 9.69 -7.55 -7.08
C ALA A 57 10.77 -7.12 -8.07
N ARG A 58 11.86 -7.89 -8.20
CA ARG A 58 12.95 -7.60 -9.15
C ARG A 58 12.46 -7.66 -10.60
N ALA A 59 11.75 -8.72 -10.97
CA ALA A 59 11.19 -8.87 -12.31
C ALA A 59 10.22 -7.71 -12.65
N TRP A 60 9.39 -7.33 -11.68
CA TRP A 60 8.49 -6.19 -11.80
C TRP A 60 9.24 -4.86 -12.00
N MET A 61 10.30 -4.62 -11.22
CA MET A 61 11.10 -3.39 -11.34
C MET A 61 11.86 -3.30 -12.66
N ASP A 62 12.33 -4.43 -13.20
CA ASP A 62 12.98 -4.45 -14.50
C ASP A 62 12.02 -4.03 -15.63
N VAL A 63 10.79 -4.52 -15.62
CA VAL A 63 9.73 -4.11 -16.56
C VAL A 63 9.46 -2.60 -16.45
N HIS A 64 9.37 -2.07 -15.22
CA HIS A 64 9.17 -0.64 -14.97
C HIS A 64 10.34 0.21 -15.45
N ARG A 65 11.58 -0.22 -15.18
CA ARG A 65 12.78 0.49 -15.64
C ARG A 65 12.83 0.56 -17.15
N ASP A 66 12.54 -0.54 -17.83
CA ASP A 66 12.53 -0.61 -19.29
C ASP A 66 11.43 0.28 -19.89
N PHE A 67 10.25 0.30 -19.26
CA PHE A 67 9.17 1.21 -19.62
C PHE A 67 9.59 2.68 -19.54
N TRP A 68 10.10 3.13 -18.38
CA TRP A 68 10.52 4.51 -18.20
C TRP A 68 11.64 4.88 -19.16
N THR A 69 12.60 3.96 -19.38
CA THR A 69 13.69 4.17 -20.34
C THR A 69 13.17 4.35 -21.77
N ARG A 70 12.20 3.54 -22.21
CA ARG A 70 11.57 3.65 -23.54
C ARG A 70 10.72 4.92 -23.63
N LEU A 71 9.97 5.26 -22.57
CA LEU A 71 9.15 6.47 -22.51
C LEU A 71 10.02 7.72 -22.70
N PHE A 72 11.10 7.86 -21.93
CA PHE A 72 12.00 9.01 -22.04
C PHE A 72 12.76 9.07 -23.37
N LYS A 73 13.12 7.92 -23.94
CA LYS A 73 13.80 7.88 -25.25
C LYS A 73 12.87 8.16 -26.44
N ASN A 74 11.59 7.82 -26.34
CA ASN A 74 10.64 7.86 -27.45
C ASN A 74 9.43 8.79 -27.19
N PHE A 75 9.55 9.67 -26.25
CA PHE A 75 8.51 10.62 -25.82
C PHE A 75 7.83 11.39 -26.98
N TRP A 76 8.54 11.60 -28.10
CA TRP A 76 8.01 12.27 -29.31
C TRP A 76 7.17 11.34 -30.23
N LYS A 77 7.12 10.05 -30.00
CA LYS A 77 6.39 9.08 -30.84
C LYS A 77 5.09 8.64 -30.18
N VAL A 78 4.05 9.49 -30.24
CA VAL A 78 2.75 9.28 -29.57
C VAL A 78 2.10 7.93 -29.89
N ARG A 79 2.19 7.43 -31.14
CA ARG A 79 1.64 6.11 -31.52
C ARG A 79 2.34 4.94 -30.83
N GLY A 80 3.65 5.05 -30.54
CA GLY A 80 4.40 4.05 -29.77
C GLY A 80 3.99 4.03 -28.29
N LEU A 81 3.60 5.17 -27.72
CA LEU A 81 3.19 5.28 -26.33
C LEU A 81 1.96 4.41 -26.00
N VAL A 82 0.95 4.41 -26.84
CA VAL A 82 -0.29 3.62 -26.61
C VAL A 82 -0.01 2.13 -26.54
N ASN A 83 0.83 1.59 -27.44
CA ASN A 83 1.19 0.18 -27.40
C ASN A 83 2.05 -0.15 -26.18
N THR A 84 3.02 0.71 -25.84
CA THR A 84 3.86 0.57 -24.65
C THR A 84 3.03 0.62 -23.36
N TRP A 85 1.98 1.45 -23.30
CA TRP A 85 1.04 1.48 -22.20
C TRP A 85 0.24 0.18 -22.07
N ARG A 86 -0.21 -0.41 -23.19
CA ARG A 86 -0.92 -1.70 -23.15
C ARG A 86 -0.02 -2.84 -22.67
N GLU A 87 1.24 -2.85 -23.12
CA GLU A 87 2.23 -3.84 -22.67
C GLU A 87 2.53 -3.72 -21.17
N LEU A 88 2.58 -2.51 -20.62
CA LEU A 88 2.79 -2.27 -19.20
C LEU A 88 1.58 -2.72 -18.36
N TRP A 89 0.37 -2.57 -18.91
CA TRP A 89 -0.86 -2.80 -18.14
C TRP A 89 -1.22 -4.28 -17.98
N ALA A 90 -0.79 -5.14 -18.88
CA ALA A 90 -1.02 -6.58 -18.76
C ALA A 90 -0.35 -7.18 -17.50
N PRO A 91 0.94 -6.88 -17.19
CA PRO A 91 1.57 -7.29 -15.94
C PRO A 91 0.88 -6.72 -14.69
N VAL A 92 0.36 -5.48 -14.75
CA VAL A 92 -0.39 -4.88 -13.63
C VAL A 92 -1.64 -5.67 -13.30
N ASN A 93 -2.42 -6.06 -14.33
CA ASN A 93 -3.63 -6.84 -14.13
C ASN A 93 -3.33 -8.22 -13.53
N GLN A 94 -2.32 -8.92 -14.05
CA GLN A 94 -1.88 -10.21 -13.51
C GLN A 94 -1.43 -10.07 -12.06
N CYS A 95 -0.60 -9.08 -11.77
CA CYS A 95 -0.14 -8.80 -10.41
C CYS A 95 -1.34 -8.55 -9.47
N TRP A 96 -2.33 -7.77 -9.91
CA TRP A 96 -3.54 -7.49 -9.13
C TRP A 96 -4.31 -8.75 -8.76
N GLU A 97 -4.49 -9.67 -9.73
CA GLU A 97 -5.18 -10.94 -9.51
C GLU A 97 -4.42 -11.84 -8.52
N GLU A 98 -3.10 -11.97 -8.68
CA GLU A 98 -2.25 -12.75 -7.78
C GLU A 98 -2.25 -12.19 -6.36
N LEU A 99 -2.16 -10.86 -6.21
CA LEU A 99 -2.24 -10.18 -4.92
C LEU A 99 -3.60 -10.44 -4.24
N SER A 100 -4.69 -10.34 -5.00
CA SER A 100 -6.04 -10.59 -4.49
C SER A 100 -6.21 -12.03 -4.02
N ALA A 101 -5.74 -12.99 -4.81
CA ALA A 101 -5.85 -14.43 -4.50
C ALA A 101 -5.11 -14.79 -3.21
N THR A 102 -3.93 -14.22 -2.98
CA THR A 102 -3.15 -14.43 -1.75
C THR A 102 -3.79 -13.74 -0.55
N LEU A 103 -4.27 -12.50 -0.73
CA LEU A 103 -4.71 -11.68 0.38
C LEU A 103 -6.06 -12.12 0.96
N LYS A 104 -6.96 -12.62 0.11
CA LYS A 104 -8.30 -13.05 0.50
C LYS A 104 -8.26 -14.09 1.64
N PRO A 105 -7.60 -15.26 1.51
CA PRO A 105 -7.55 -16.25 2.60
C PRO A 105 -6.72 -15.77 3.81
N LEU A 106 -5.74 -14.89 3.60
CA LEU A 106 -4.88 -14.39 4.67
C LEU A 106 -5.63 -13.41 5.58
N ALA A 107 -6.51 -12.60 5.02
CA ALA A 107 -7.30 -11.59 5.73
C ALA A 107 -8.52 -12.16 6.47
N ASP A 108 -8.86 -13.43 6.23
CA ASP A 108 -9.97 -14.07 6.92
C ASP A 108 -9.73 -14.12 8.44
N GLY A 109 -10.67 -13.59 9.20
CA GLY A 109 -10.59 -13.47 10.66
C GLY A 109 -9.49 -12.51 11.15
N ALA A 110 -8.96 -11.64 10.31
CA ALA A 110 -8.04 -10.58 10.75
C ALA A 110 -8.80 -9.44 11.44
N ASP A 111 -8.17 -8.84 12.46
CA ASP A 111 -8.70 -7.67 13.16
C ASP A 111 -8.36 -6.37 12.42
N LEU A 112 -7.26 -6.37 11.65
CA LEU A 112 -6.80 -5.21 10.88
C LEU A 112 -5.90 -5.65 9.74
N LEU A 113 -6.08 -5.02 8.57
CA LEU A 113 -5.21 -5.17 7.42
C LEU A 113 -4.35 -3.91 7.26
N PHE A 114 -3.03 -4.10 7.19
CA PHE A 114 -2.08 -3.07 6.76
C PHE A 114 -1.66 -3.30 5.31
N THR A 115 -1.49 -2.21 4.56
CA THR A 115 -0.93 -2.28 3.20
C THR A 115 0.10 -1.17 2.98
N GLY A 116 0.99 -1.38 2.01
CA GLY A 116 1.81 -0.32 1.45
C GLY A 116 1.04 0.54 0.46
N VAL A 117 1.69 1.59 -0.05
CA VAL A 117 1.10 2.51 -1.03
C VAL A 117 0.92 1.84 -2.39
N VAL A 118 1.85 0.94 -2.74
CA VAL A 118 1.82 0.21 -4.01
C VAL A 118 0.75 -0.89 -3.93
N PHE A 119 -0.16 -0.90 -4.88
CA PHE A 119 -1.31 -1.84 -4.90
C PHE A 119 -2.23 -1.77 -3.67
N GLU A 120 -2.52 -0.56 -3.17
CA GLU A 120 -3.50 -0.34 -2.10
C GLU A 120 -4.90 -0.85 -2.51
N GLY A 121 -5.28 -0.75 -3.80
CA GLY A 121 -6.59 -1.14 -4.32
C GLY A 121 -7.02 -2.57 -3.99
N PRO A 122 -6.22 -3.61 -4.32
CA PRO A 122 -6.53 -5.00 -3.97
C PRO A 122 -6.76 -5.21 -2.47
N ALA A 123 -5.93 -4.62 -1.64
CA ALA A 123 -6.04 -4.71 -0.19
C ALA A 123 -7.31 -4.03 0.34
N ALA A 124 -7.68 -2.89 -0.23
CA ALA A 124 -8.89 -2.17 0.16
C ALA A 124 -10.17 -2.94 -0.21
N ASN A 125 -10.20 -3.62 -1.36
CA ASN A 125 -11.32 -4.48 -1.73
C ASN A 125 -11.48 -5.67 -0.77
N VAL A 126 -10.37 -6.30 -0.40
CA VAL A 126 -10.39 -7.42 0.55
C VAL A 126 -10.79 -6.96 1.95
N ALA A 127 -10.31 -5.80 2.42
CA ALA A 127 -10.71 -5.22 3.69
C ALA A 127 -12.23 -4.90 3.72
N GLU A 128 -12.77 -4.35 2.62
CA GLU A 128 -14.20 -4.08 2.47
C GLU A 128 -15.03 -5.38 2.49
N HIS A 129 -14.56 -6.45 1.83
CA HIS A 129 -15.22 -7.74 1.78
C HIS A 129 -15.38 -8.37 3.17
N TYR A 130 -14.36 -8.29 4.01
CA TYR A 130 -14.37 -8.84 5.37
C TYR A 130 -14.85 -7.84 6.43
N ASP A 131 -15.22 -6.62 6.06
CA ASP A 131 -15.60 -5.51 6.98
C ASP A 131 -14.53 -5.27 8.05
N ILE A 132 -13.25 -5.37 7.70
CA ILE A 132 -12.11 -5.10 8.58
C ILE A 132 -11.45 -3.77 8.28
N PRO A 133 -10.85 -3.11 9.29
CA PRO A 133 -10.10 -1.86 9.09
C PRO A 133 -8.92 -2.05 8.15
N LEU A 134 -8.69 -1.04 7.28
CA LEU A 134 -7.49 -0.93 6.47
C LEU A 134 -6.64 0.24 6.98
N ALA A 135 -5.35 -0.01 7.19
CA ALA A 135 -4.35 1.03 7.41
C ALA A 135 -3.31 1.01 6.29
N THR A 136 -3.05 2.16 5.68
CA THR A 136 -2.03 2.29 4.63
C THR A 136 -0.77 2.93 5.18
N LEU A 137 0.35 2.26 4.99
CA LEU A 137 1.67 2.71 5.42
C LEU A 137 2.26 3.64 4.36
N HIS A 138 2.36 4.93 4.67
CA HIS A 138 2.98 5.93 3.81
C HIS A 138 4.37 6.26 4.33
N TYR A 139 5.41 5.85 3.60
CA TYR A 139 6.81 6.11 3.92
C TYR A 139 7.43 7.19 3.01
N ASN A 140 6.66 7.69 2.06
CA ASN A 140 7.03 8.82 1.19
C ASN A 140 5.80 9.71 0.91
N PRO A 141 6.00 11.00 0.56
CA PRO A 141 4.92 11.95 0.34
C PRO A 141 4.29 11.80 -1.07
N THR A 142 3.78 10.61 -1.40
CA THR A 142 3.17 10.31 -2.71
C THR A 142 1.75 10.85 -2.88
N ARG A 143 1.11 11.32 -1.80
CA ARG A 143 -0.24 11.90 -1.90
C ARG A 143 -0.24 13.23 -2.65
N ALA A 144 -1.34 13.50 -3.35
CA ALA A 144 -1.56 14.78 -4.01
C ALA A 144 -1.34 15.95 -3.04
N ASN A 145 -0.25 16.68 -3.24
CA ASN A 145 0.09 17.86 -2.44
C ASN A 145 0.63 18.95 -3.35
N GLY A 146 0.47 20.21 -2.90
CA GLY A 146 0.91 21.36 -3.67
C GLY A 146 2.43 21.62 -3.66
N GLN A 147 3.23 20.76 -3.00
CA GLN A 147 4.67 20.96 -2.83
C GLN A 147 5.49 19.94 -3.64
N PHE A 148 4.87 18.89 -4.16
CA PHE A 148 5.55 17.83 -4.91
C PHE A 148 6.18 18.34 -6.23
N MET A 149 5.60 19.40 -6.83
CA MET A 149 6.11 20.04 -8.04
C MET A 149 6.47 21.51 -7.72
N PRO A 150 7.69 21.79 -7.23
CA PRO A 150 8.07 23.13 -6.75
C PRO A 150 8.11 24.19 -7.85
N PHE A 151 8.09 23.80 -9.12
CA PHE A 151 8.02 24.67 -10.30
C PHE A 151 6.59 25.05 -10.70
N LEU A 152 5.56 24.48 -10.04
CA LEU A 152 4.16 24.80 -10.29
C LEU A 152 3.52 25.49 -9.08
N PRO A 153 2.58 26.44 -9.31
CA PRO A 153 1.74 26.94 -8.23
C PRO A 153 0.98 25.83 -7.53
N ALA A 154 0.91 25.87 -6.19
CA ALA A 154 0.34 24.79 -5.38
C ALA A 154 -1.08 24.31 -5.82
N PRO A 155 -2.03 25.18 -6.25
CA PRO A 155 -3.32 24.73 -6.77
C PRO A 155 -3.19 23.91 -8.06
N LEU A 156 -2.29 24.32 -8.96
CA LEU A 156 -2.07 23.62 -10.22
C LEU A 156 -1.35 22.27 -10.00
N ALA A 157 -0.38 22.24 -9.09
CA ALA A 157 0.29 21.00 -8.70
C ALA A 157 -0.70 19.97 -8.11
N ARG A 158 -1.65 20.40 -7.28
CA ARG A 158 -2.73 19.55 -6.75
C ARG A 158 -3.63 19.04 -7.87
N PHE A 159 -4.10 19.92 -8.75
CA PHE A 159 -4.95 19.55 -9.87
C PHE A 159 -4.28 18.49 -10.78
N VAL A 160 -2.99 18.70 -11.12
CA VAL A 160 -2.23 17.73 -11.93
C VAL A 160 -2.10 16.38 -11.22
N SER A 161 -1.85 16.39 -9.91
CA SER A 161 -1.78 15.17 -9.12
C SER A 161 -3.13 14.43 -9.07
N GLU A 162 -4.23 15.16 -8.83
CA GLU A 162 -5.60 14.59 -8.82
C GLU A 162 -6.00 14.03 -10.18
N LEU A 163 -5.63 14.72 -11.26
CA LEU A 163 -5.86 14.23 -12.62
C LEU A 163 -5.06 12.95 -12.91
N GLY A 164 -3.81 12.90 -12.43
CA GLY A 164 -2.98 11.69 -12.50
C GLY A 164 -3.61 10.51 -11.74
N ASP A 165 -4.05 10.72 -10.51
CA ASP A 165 -4.74 9.72 -9.69
C ASP A 165 -6.03 9.22 -10.36
N TRP A 166 -6.82 10.14 -10.90
CA TRP A 166 -8.03 9.81 -11.66
C TRP A 166 -7.72 8.96 -12.90
N PHE A 167 -6.67 9.31 -13.63
CA PHE A 167 -6.25 8.58 -14.82
C PHE A 167 -5.78 7.15 -14.46
N LEU A 168 -4.93 7.00 -13.44
CA LEU A 168 -4.47 5.70 -12.96
C LEU A 168 -5.64 4.83 -12.49
N TRP A 169 -6.57 5.40 -11.72
CA TRP A 169 -7.79 4.70 -11.33
C TRP A 169 -8.63 4.27 -12.54
N ARG A 170 -8.82 5.14 -13.52
CA ARG A 170 -9.60 4.85 -14.73
C ARG A 170 -8.99 3.69 -15.53
N MET A 171 -7.68 3.56 -15.51
CA MET A 171 -6.97 2.47 -16.16
C MET A 171 -7.07 1.16 -15.38
N ALA A 172 -6.95 1.21 -14.05
CA ALA A 172 -7.10 0.05 -13.18
C ALA A 172 -8.57 -0.40 -13.01
N LYS A 173 -9.54 0.44 -13.43
CA LYS A 173 -10.96 0.22 -13.15
C LYS A 173 -11.47 -1.15 -13.59
N LYS A 174 -11.01 -1.66 -14.72
CA LYS A 174 -11.48 -2.96 -15.23
C LYS A 174 -11.08 -4.11 -14.30
N VAL A 175 -9.84 -4.13 -13.83
CA VAL A 175 -9.36 -5.18 -12.92
C VAL A 175 -9.89 -4.97 -11.49
N ASP A 176 -10.04 -3.72 -11.06
CA ASP A 176 -10.69 -3.38 -9.79
C ASP A 176 -12.15 -3.86 -9.76
N ASP A 177 -12.95 -3.55 -10.78
CA ASP A 177 -14.35 -3.99 -10.89
C ASP A 177 -14.47 -5.53 -10.97
N ALA A 178 -13.55 -6.21 -11.66
CA ALA A 178 -13.50 -7.67 -11.72
C ALA A 178 -13.27 -8.27 -10.32
N GLN A 179 -12.24 -7.81 -9.62
CA GLN A 179 -11.98 -8.24 -8.24
C GLN A 179 -13.17 -7.96 -7.31
N ARG A 180 -13.78 -6.77 -7.42
CA ARG A 180 -14.95 -6.42 -6.61
C ARG A 180 -16.12 -7.34 -6.87
N SER A 181 -16.37 -7.68 -8.14
CA SER A 181 -17.40 -8.66 -8.52
C SER A 181 -17.13 -10.04 -7.88
N ASP A 182 -15.88 -10.52 -7.92
CA ASP A 182 -15.48 -11.81 -7.33
C ASP A 182 -15.61 -11.82 -5.79
N LEU A 183 -15.49 -10.65 -5.17
CA LEU A 183 -15.70 -10.44 -3.74
C LEU A 183 -17.15 -10.13 -3.37
N GLY A 184 -18.08 -10.08 -4.33
CA GLY A 184 -19.49 -9.74 -4.09
C GLY A 184 -19.72 -8.27 -3.75
N LEU A 185 -18.81 -7.38 -4.14
CA LEU A 185 -18.87 -5.94 -3.90
C LEU A 185 -19.43 -5.19 -5.13
N SER A 186 -20.07 -4.05 -4.90
CA SER A 186 -20.50 -3.16 -5.99
C SER A 186 -19.33 -2.53 -6.72
N ALA A 187 -19.49 -2.25 -8.02
CA ALA A 187 -18.47 -1.57 -8.83
C ALA A 187 -18.08 -0.21 -8.24
N SER A 188 -16.81 0.15 -8.36
CA SER A 188 -16.27 1.42 -7.88
C SER A 188 -16.73 2.58 -8.79
N THR A 189 -17.33 3.62 -8.22
CA THR A 189 -17.84 4.78 -8.96
C THR A 189 -16.89 5.97 -8.95
N LYS A 190 -15.91 5.99 -8.06
CA LYS A 190 -14.96 7.10 -7.87
C LYS A 190 -13.56 6.57 -7.58
N PRO A 191 -12.50 7.35 -7.92
CA PRO A 191 -11.16 7.08 -7.41
C PRO A 191 -11.23 6.99 -5.89
N ARG A 192 -10.59 5.99 -5.31
CA ARG A 192 -10.35 6.00 -3.87
C ARG A 192 -9.30 7.08 -3.62
N HIS A 193 -9.71 8.16 -2.97
CA HIS A 193 -8.71 9.03 -2.37
C HIS A 193 -8.02 8.21 -1.29
N ASN A 194 -6.73 7.99 -1.47
CA ASN A 194 -5.86 7.26 -0.56
C ASN A 194 -6.18 7.63 0.89
N GLY A 195 -6.67 6.66 1.67
CA GLY A 195 -7.04 6.84 3.08
C GLY A 195 -8.47 7.31 3.34
N SER A 196 -9.36 7.38 2.33
CA SER A 196 -10.79 7.39 2.59
C SER A 196 -11.30 5.96 2.64
N PRO A 197 -11.84 5.50 3.77
CA PRO A 197 -12.63 4.27 3.79
C PRO A 197 -13.77 4.44 2.78
N THR A 198 -14.02 3.43 1.97
CA THR A 198 -15.17 3.41 1.08
C THR A 198 -16.44 3.48 1.92
N GLY A 199 -17.13 4.61 1.83
CA GLY A 199 -18.44 4.82 2.43
C GLY A 199 -18.41 5.39 3.86
N ASP A 200 -19.43 6.19 4.13
CA ASP A 200 -19.72 6.86 5.42
C ASP A 200 -19.86 5.91 6.63
N ARG A 201 -19.75 4.60 6.42
CA ARG A 201 -19.91 3.55 7.44
C ARG A 201 -18.78 3.57 8.49
N TRP A 202 -17.59 4.08 8.16
CA TRP A 202 -16.47 4.19 9.10
C TRP A 202 -16.60 5.33 10.10
N LYS A 203 -17.43 6.33 9.83
CA LYS A 203 -17.70 7.44 10.76
C LYS A 203 -18.52 7.03 11.99
N SER A 204 -19.12 5.85 11.95
CA SER A 204 -20.01 5.36 13.02
C SER A 204 -19.40 4.32 13.97
N LYS A 205 -18.23 3.74 13.64
CA LYS A 205 -17.52 2.88 14.60
C LYS A 205 -16.57 3.74 15.43
N PRO A 206 -16.60 3.65 16.78
CA PRO A 206 -15.66 4.38 17.62
C PRO A 206 -14.25 3.93 17.22
N THR A 207 -13.50 4.85 16.62
CA THR A 207 -12.08 4.67 16.38
C THR A 207 -11.45 4.47 17.73
N THR A 208 -10.99 3.26 18.04
CA THR A 208 -10.11 3.06 19.18
C THR A 208 -8.88 3.91 18.86
N ARG A 209 -8.82 5.10 19.47
CA ARG A 209 -7.62 5.93 19.40
C ARG A 209 -6.50 5.08 19.97
N PHE A 210 -5.59 4.67 19.11
CA PHE A 210 -4.29 4.20 19.52
C PHE A 210 -3.55 5.44 20.05
N SER A 211 -3.86 5.85 21.26
CA SER A 211 -3.04 6.79 21.98
C SER A 211 -1.93 5.98 22.60
N SER A 212 -0.74 6.05 22.02
CA SER A 212 0.46 5.72 22.77
C SER A 212 0.47 6.64 24.00
N PRO A 213 0.49 6.12 25.24
CA PRO A 213 0.49 6.96 26.43
C PRO A 213 1.68 7.92 26.52
N ASP A 214 2.75 7.67 25.76
CA ASP A 214 4.03 8.35 25.91
C ASP A 214 4.44 9.23 24.72
N TRP A 215 3.59 9.36 23.66
CA TRP A 215 3.93 10.24 22.56
C TRP A 215 3.50 11.68 22.84
N GLN A 216 4.48 12.55 23.12
CA GLN A 216 4.30 14.01 23.24
C GLN A 216 4.87 14.70 22.00
N PRO A 217 4.11 15.58 21.31
CA PRO A 217 4.56 16.23 20.07
C PRO A 217 5.70 17.23 20.23
N ASN A 218 6.15 17.50 21.46
CA ASN A 218 7.04 18.61 21.79
C ASN A 218 8.44 18.20 22.26
N GLY A 219 8.95 17.03 21.90
CA GLY A 219 10.38 16.69 22.08
C GLY A 219 10.92 16.77 23.51
N ARG A 220 10.08 16.68 24.55
CA ARG A 220 10.56 16.53 25.91
C ARG A 220 10.77 15.05 26.20
N SER A 221 12.02 14.69 26.46
CA SER A 221 12.41 13.37 26.96
C SER A 221 11.55 12.99 28.18
N SER A 222 11.04 11.76 28.21
CA SER A 222 10.32 11.22 29.35
C SER A 222 11.26 11.04 30.54
N PRO A 223 10.75 11.05 31.78
CA PRO A 223 11.58 10.91 32.99
C PRO A 223 12.28 9.55 33.16
N ILE A 224 12.15 8.63 32.20
CA ILE A 224 12.74 7.28 32.28
C ILE A 224 14.26 7.31 32.04
N ASP A 225 14.80 8.36 31.40
CA ASP A 225 16.26 8.47 31.15
C ASP A 225 17.09 8.86 32.41
N ALA A 226 16.44 9.10 33.55
CA ALA A 226 17.12 9.55 34.76
C ALA A 226 17.65 8.42 35.67
N HIS A 227 17.37 7.14 35.37
CA HIS A 227 17.75 6.02 36.25
C HIS A 227 18.88 5.12 35.72
N LEU A 228 19.51 5.46 34.59
CA LEU A 228 20.62 4.66 34.03
C LEU A 228 22.00 5.30 34.12
N SER A 229 22.16 6.33 34.95
CA SER A 229 23.49 6.93 35.25
C SER A 229 23.71 7.06 36.77
N ALA A 230 24.12 5.98 37.37
CA ALA A 230 24.82 6.00 38.66
C ALA A 230 25.73 4.77 38.77
N PRO A 231 26.90 4.90 39.41
CA PRO A 231 28.15 4.27 39.11
C PRO A 231 28.24 2.78 39.43
#